data_88403a89a1387390b5d2759ad8d90b96
#
_entry.id   88403a89a1387390b5d2759ad8d90b96
#
_cell.length_a   1.000
_cell.length_b   1.000
_cell.length_c   1.000
_cell.angle_alpha   90.00
_cell.angle_beta   90.00
_cell.angle_gamma   90.00
#
_symmetry.space_group_name_H-M   'P 1'
#
loop_
_entity.id
_entity.type
_entity.pdbx_description
1 polymer ?
#
loop_
_entity_poly.entity_id
_entity_poly.type
_entity_poly.pdbx_seq_one_letter_code
_entity_poly.pdbx_strand_id
1 'polypeptide(L)'
;MKNIKLRLTVMNFLEFAVWGAYLTSMGTYLATHGMATNIGWFYSIQGIVSLFMPALMGIVADRWIPAEKALSLCHALAGTFMIATGAYGLMAGDAVEFATLFTLYTISVAFFMPTLALTNSVAYTALTKANMDTVKDFPPIRVLGTVGFIVTMWV
;
A
#
# COMPACT_ATOMS: atom_id res chain seq x y z
N MET A 1 -24.97 13.08 -0.75
CA MET A 1 -24.48 11.69 -0.67
C MET A 1 -24.36 10.97 -2.04
N LYS A 2 -24.56 11.64 -3.17
CA LYS A 2 -24.62 11.03 -4.52
C LYS A 2 -23.33 10.35 -5.02
N ASN A 3 -22.18 10.44 -4.34
CA ASN A 3 -20.89 9.97 -4.87
C ASN A 3 -20.06 9.10 -3.90
N ILE A 4 -20.66 8.56 -2.81
CA ILE A 4 -19.87 7.77 -1.83
C ILE A 4 -19.28 6.51 -2.49
N LYS A 5 -20.07 5.76 -3.25
CA LYS A 5 -19.57 4.56 -3.96
C LYS A 5 -18.42 4.90 -4.90
N LEU A 6 -18.54 5.95 -5.71
CA LEU A 6 -17.49 6.37 -6.63
C LEU A 6 -16.21 6.73 -5.89
N ARG A 7 -16.31 7.47 -4.79
CA ARG A 7 -15.13 7.85 -3.97
C ARG A 7 -14.42 6.63 -3.37
N LEU A 8 -15.20 5.68 -2.83
CA LEU A 8 -14.66 4.44 -2.28
C LEU A 8 -14.07 3.54 -3.37
N THR A 9 -14.68 3.53 -4.55
CA THR A 9 -14.17 2.81 -5.72
C THR A 9 -12.82 3.37 -6.18
N VAL A 10 -12.72 4.70 -6.31
CA VAL A 10 -11.45 5.37 -6.67
C VAL A 10 -10.39 5.12 -5.60
N MET A 11 -10.75 5.22 -4.32
CA MET A 11 -9.85 4.94 -3.21
C MET A 11 -9.29 3.51 -3.28
N ASN A 12 -10.16 2.51 -3.45
CA ASN A 12 -9.73 1.11 -3.58
C ASN A 12 -8.90 0.88 -4.84
N PHE A 13 -9.31 1.46 -5.97
CA PHE A 13 -8.54 1.36 -7.21
C PHE A 13 -7.12 1.89 -7.03
N LEU A 14 -6.96 3.10 -6.48
CA LEU A 14 -5.65 3.72 -6.27
C LEU A 14 -4.80 2.96 -5.25
N GLU A 15 -5.40 2.48 -4.16
CA GLU A 15 -4.74 1.68 -3.14
C GLU A 15 -4.00 0.48 -3.76
N PHE A 16 -4.72 -0.30 -4.54
CA PHE A 16 -4.17 -1.50 -5.16
C PHE A 16 -3.33 -1.21 -6.40
N ALA A 17 -3.60 -0.10 -7.11
CA ALA A 17 -2.77 0.37 -8.21
C ALA A 17 -1.35 0.72 -7.72
N VAL A 18 -1.24 1.45 -6.61
CA VAL A 18 0.06 1.76 -6.00
C VAL A 18 0.80 0.48 -5.63
N TRP A 19 0.09 -0.49 -5.02
CA TRP A 19 0.71 -1.78 -4.67
C TRP A 19 1.25 -2.52 -5.89
N GLY A 20 0.45 -2.66 -6.95
CA GLY A 20 0.86 -3.30 -8.18
C GLY A 20 2.06 -2.62 -8.85
N ALA A 21 2.07 -1.28 -8.84
CA ALA A 21 3.14 -0.49 -9.45
C ALA A 21 4.50 -0.75 -8.80
N TYR A 22 4.62 -0.59 -7.48
CA TYR A 22 5.94 -0.76 -6.85
C TYR A 22 6.36 -2.22 -6.71
N LEU A 23 5.42 -3.15 -6.63
CA LEU A 23 5.71 -4.57 -6.48
C LEU A 23 6.50 -5.13 -7.67
N THR A 24 6.06 -4.84 -8.88
CA THR A 24 6.73 -5.25 -10.12
C THR A 24 7.98 -4.43 -10.41
N SER A 25 7.91 -3.10 -10.24
CA SER A 25 9.02 -2.19 -10.51
C SER A 25 10.23 -2.49 -9.62
N MET A 26 10.03 -2.81 -8.34
CA MET A 26 11.12 -3.13 -7.42
C MET A 26 11.88 -4.39 -7.85
N GLY A 27 11.16 -5.46 -8.25
CA GLY A 27 11.79 -6.69 -8.73
C GLY A 27 12.63 -6.45 -9.98
N THR A 28 12.10 -5.70 -10.95
CA THR A 28 12.80 -5.32 -12.18
C THR A 28 14.02 -4.45 -11.88
N TYR A 29 13.87 -3.44 -11.01
CA TYR A 29 14.96 -2.57 -10.61
C TYR A 29 16.14 -3.35 -9.99
N LEU A 30 15.86 -4.25 -9.04
CA LEU A 30 16.87 -5.09 -8.40
C LEU A 30 17.58 -6.01 -9.41
N ALA A 31 16.83 -6.60 -10.34
CA ALA A 31 17.40 -7.47 -11.37
C ALA A 31 18.36 -6.72 -12.29
N THR A 32 18.03 -5.49 -12.67
CA THR A 32 18.84 -4.67 -13.59
C THR A 32 20.08 -4.04 -12.94
N HIS A 33 20.08 -3.88 -11.60
CA HIS A 33 21.20 -3.30 -10.84
C HIS A 33 22.06 -4.36 -10.10
N GLY A 34 22.11 -5.60 -10.60
CA GLY A 34 22.99 -6.65 -10.07
C GLY A 34 22.55 -7.22 -8.71
N MET A 35 21.36 -6.89 -8.21
CA MET A 35 20.83 -7.33 -6.93
C MET A 35 19.75 -8.43 -7.07
N ALA A 36 19.77 -9.20 -8.17
CA ALA A 36 18.77 -10.25 -8.43
C ALA A 36 18.69 -11.29 -7.29
N THR A 37 19.80 -11.63 -6.66
CA THR A 37 19.86 -12.55 -5.51
C THR A 37 19.16 -12.00 -4.26
N ASN A 38 18.96 -10.70 -4.20
CA ASN A 38 18.36 -10.00 -3.06
C ASN A 38 16.85 -9.80 -3.19
N ILE A 39 16.26 -10.11 -4.34
CA ILE A 39 14.82 -9.94 -4.61
C ILE A 39 13.98 -10.65 -3.54
N GLY A 40 14.38 -11.85 -3.14
CA GLY A 40 13.70 -12.62 -2.11
C GLY A 40 13.55 -11.89 -0.77
N TRP A 41 14.54 -11.09 -0.36
CA TRP A 41 14.48 -10.30 0.86
C TRP A 41 13.41 -9.21 0.82
N PHE A 42 13.28 -8.52 -0.31
CA PHE A 42 12.28 -7.47 -0.50
C PHE A 42 10.84 -8.01 -0.46
N TYR A 43 10.60 -9.19 -1.03
CA TYR A 43 9.28 -9.82 -0.96
C TYR A 43 9.02 -10.44 0.42
N SER A 44 10.04 -11.05 1.04
CA SER A 44 9.90 -11.65 2.38
C SER A 44 9.59 -10.60 3.44
N ILE A 45 10.26 -9.43 3.42
CA ILE A 45 9.99 -8.38 4.40
C ILE A 45 8.55 -7.86 4.28
N GLN A 46 8.02 -7.75 3.06
CA GLN A 46 6.63 -7.37 2.85
C GLN A 46 5.68 -8.38 3.52
N GLY A 47 5.92 -9.68 3.37
CA GLY A 47 5.18 -10.74 4.06
C GLY A 47 5.28 -10.62 5.57
N ILE A 48 6.50 -10.44 6.10
CA ILE A 48 6.74 -10.32 7.55
C ILE A 48 5.99 -9.13 8.14
N VAL A 49 6.14 -7.94 7.56
CA VAL A 49 5.46 -6.74 8.09
C VAL A 49 3.95 -6.82 7.95
N SER A 50 3.42 -7.54 6.96
CA SER A 50 1.99 -7.74 6.78
C SER A 50 1.33 -8.58 7.89
N LEU A 51 2.12 -9.35 8.64
CA LEU A 51 1.62 -10.13 9.77
C LEU A 51 1.36 -9.25 11.01
N PHE A 52 2.19 -8.24 11.24
CA PHE A 52 2.17 -7.47 12.49
C PHE A 52 1.61 -6.06 12.32
N MET A 53 1.99 -5.36 11.27
CA MET A 53 1.67 -3.95 11.11
C MET A 53 0.18 -3.65 10.95
N PRO A 54 -0.64 -4.45 10.23
CA PRO A 54 -2.09 -4.23 10.19
C PRO A 54 -2.75 -4.34 11.55
N ALA A 55 -2.32 -5.32 12.39
CA ALA A 55 -2.85 -5.47 13.74
C ALA A 55 -2.47 -4.29 14.64
N LEU A 56 -1.21 -3.83 14.59
CA LEU A 56 -0.76 -2.66 15.34
C LEU A 56 -1.52 -1.40 14.95
N MET A 57 -1.65 -1.13 13.66
CA MET A 57 -2.37 0.05 13.17
C MET A 57 -3.88 -0.05 13.35
N GLY A 58 -4.44 -1.27 13.37
CA GLY A 58 -5.81 -1.51 13.78
C GLY A 58 -6.06 -1.08 15.23
N ILE A 59 -5.19 -1.47 16.15
CA ILE A 59 -5.27 -1.05 17.57
C ILE A 59 -5.17 0.48 17.69
N VAL A 60 -4.28 1.11 16.92
CA VAL A 60 -4.14 2.57 16.89
C VAL A 60 -5.42 3.24 16.40
N ALA A 61 -6.02 2.69 15.33
CA ALA A 61 -7.26 3.23 14.76
C ALA A 61 -8.49 3.01 15.67
N ASP A 62 -8.50 1.92 16.42
CA ASP A 62 -9.62 1.62 17.32
C ASP A 62 -9.57 2.42 18.64
N ARG A 63 -8.36 2.76 19.12
CA ARG A 63 -8.20 3.35 20.46
C ARG A 63 -7.84 4.84 20.45
N TRP A 64 -7.09 5.32 19.46
CA TRP A 64 -6.44 6.63 19.56
C TRP A 64 -6.83 7.60 18.46
N ILE A 65 -6.94 7.16 17.23
CA ILE A 65 -7.25 8.04 16.08
C ILE A 65 -8.26 7.38 15.14
N PRO A 66 -9.17 8.15 14.51
CA PRO A 66 -10.09 7.62 13.53
C PRO A 66 -9.38 6.91 12.37
N ALA A 67 -9.98 5.82 11.88
CA ALA A 67 -9.40 4.97 10.83
C ALA A 67 -9.00 5.78 9.57
N GLU A 68 -9.77 6.79 9.22
CA GLU A 68 -9.47 7.68 8.09
C GLU A 68 -8.18 8.47 8.29
N LYS A 69 -7.90 8.93 9.53
CA LYS A 69 -6.66 9.64 9.88
C LYS A 69 -5.48 8.67 9.94
N ALA A 70 -5.67 7.47 10.50
CA ALA A 70 -4.67 6.42 10.51
C ALA A 70 -4.27 6.05 9.08
N LEU A 71 -5.24 5.86 8.19
CA LEU A 71 -5.04 5.58 6.77
C LEU A 71 -4.22 6.69 6.10
N SER A 72 -4.60 7.95 6.30
CA SER A 72 -3.89 9.10 5.72
C SER A 72 -2.45 9.21 6.22
N LEU A 73 -2.21 8.99 7.51
CA LEU A 73 -0.87 9.02 8.11
C LEU A 73 0.01 7.89 7.53
N CYS A 74 -0.53 6.68 7.48
CA CYS A 74 0.17 5.54 6.90
C CYS A 74 0.55 5.78 5.43
N HIS A 75 -0.36 6.32 4.61
CA HIS A 75 -0.04 6.67 3.23
C HIS A 75 1.02 7.77 3.11
N ALA A 76 0.94 8.80 3.95
CA ALA A 76 1.94 9.88 3.95
C ALA A 76 3.34 9.33 4.27
N LEU A 77 3.47 8.50 5.32
CA LEU A 77 4.74 7.88 5.68
C LEU A 77 5.22 6.89 4.61
N ALA A 78 4.36 5.98 4.18
CA ALA A 78 4.69 5.01 3.13
C ALA A 78 5.15 5.70 1.85
N GLY A 79 4.41 6.71 1.40
CA GLY A 79 4.73 7.49 0.19
C GLY A 79 6.04 8.24 0.32
N THR A 80 6.29 8.90 1.46
CA THR A 80 7.55 9.62 1.70
C THR A 80 8.75 8.68 1.62
N PHE A 81 8.71 7.52 2.27
CA PHE A 81 9.81 6.57 2.23
C PHE A 81 9.93 5.85 0.88
N MET A 82 8.83 5.64 0.15
CA MET A 82 8.90 5.10 -1.21
C MET A 82 9.53 6.09 -2.18
N ILE A 83 9.18 7.39 -2.08
CA ILE A 83 9.82 8.45 -2.86
C ILE A 83 11.31 8.54 -2.50
N ALA A 84 11.66 8.45 -1.22
CA ALA A 84 13.05 8.42 -0.79
C ALA A 84 13.82 7.20 -1.34
N THR A 85 13.18 6.03 -1.38
CA THR A 85 13.74 4.81 -1.98
C THR A 85 14.03 5.01 -3.46
N GLY A 86 13.07 5.56 -4.22
CA GLY A 86 13.24 5.85 -5.64
C GLY A 86 14.29 6.93 -5.91
N ALA A 87 14.26 8.02 -5.13
CA ALA A 87 15.25 9.09 -5.23
C ALA A 87 16.68 8.60 -4.95
N TYR A 88 16.84 7.79 -3.89
CA TYR A 88 18.14 7.16 -3.58
C TYR A 88 18.62 6.29 -4.74
N GLY A 89 17.75 5.43 -5.28
CA GLY A 89 18.10 4.58 -6.42
C GLY A 89 18.54 5.36 -7.66
N LEU A 90 17.83 6.47 -7.96
CA LEU A 90 18.19 7.34 -9.09
C LEU A 90 19.51 8.10 -8.88
N MET A 91 19.76 8.56 -7.65
CA MET A 91 20.97 9.33 -7.32
C MET A 91 22.22 8.45 -7.21
N ALA A 92 22.09 7.25 -6.71
CA ALA A 92 23.20 6.31 -6.52
C ALA A 92 23.57 5.58 -7.83
N GLY A 93 22.64 5.43 -8.77
CA GLY A 93 22.88 4.73 -10.05
C GLY A 93 23.44 3.33 -9.80
N ASP A 94 24.58 3.01 -10.41
CA ASP A 94 25.24 1.70 -10.24
C ASP A 94 25.89 1.49 -8.86
N ALA A 95 26.02 2.56 -8.05
CA ALA A 95 26.58 2.51 -6.70
C ALA A 95 25.50 2.30 -5.61
N VAL A 96 24.33 1.78 -5.97
CA VAL A 96 23.24 1.50 -5.02
C VAL A 96 23.68 0.46 -3.99
N GLU A 97 23.60 0.83 -2.70
CA GLU A 97 23.89 -0.05 -1.58
C GLU A 97 22.62 -0.76 -1.11
N PHE A 98 22.70 -2.10 -1.02
CA PHE A 98 21.56 -2.93 -0.59
C PHE A 98 20.99 -2.49 0.76
N ALA A 99 21.82 -2.26 1.76
CA ALA A 99 21.37 -1.96 3.12
C ALA A 99 20.52 -0.68 3.17
N THR A 100 20.93 0.36 2.49
CA THR A 100 20.24 1.65 2.45
C THR A 100 18.91 1.52 1.69
N LEU A 101 18.93 0.91 0.50
CA LEU A 101 17.73 0.70 -0.31
C LEU A 101 16.71 -0.18 0.44
N PHE A 102 17.16 -1.28 1.03
CA PHE A 102 16.32 -2.21 1.77
C PHE A 102 15.70 -1.58 3.02
N THR A 103 16.45 -0.73 3.74
CA THR A 103 15.93 -0.04 4.92
C THR A 103 14.82 0.95 4.55
N LEU A 104 15.04 1.79 3.55
CA LEU A 104 14.03 2.76 3.09
C LEU A 104 12.77 2.06 2.59
N TYR A 105 12.94 1.01 1.78
CA TYR A 105 11.84 0.19 1.29
C TYR A 105 11.07 -0.48 2.44
N THR A 106 11.76 -1.07 3.40
CA THR A 106 11.15 -1.75 4.56
C THR A 106 10.27 -0.81 5.36
N ILE A 107 10.74 0.41 5.64
CA ILE A 107 9.96 1.42 6.36
C ILE A 107 8.72 1.80 5.56
N SER A 108 8.87 2.03 4.26
CA SER A 108 7.74 2.32 3.37
C SER A 108 6.68 1.23 3.42
N VAL A 109 7.08 -0.01 3.21
CA VAL A 109 6.17 -1.17 3.16
C VAL A 109 5.54 -1.45 4.53
N ALA A 110 6.27 -1.21 5.63
CA ALA A 110 5.73 -1.36 6.98
C ALA A 110 4.53 -0.43 7.23
N PHE A 111 4.56 0.78 6.71
CA PHE A 111 3.42 1.70 6.78
C PHE A 111 2.38 1.47 5.66
N PHE A 112 2.78 0.89 4.53
CA PHE A 112 1.84 0.60 3.45
C PHE A 112 0.95 -0.62 3.74
N MET A 113 1.49 -1.70 4.29
CA MET A 113 0.71 -2.93 4.52
C MET A 113 -0.56 -2.74 5.38
N PRO A 114 -0.55 -1.92 6.45
CA PRO A 114 -1.77 -1.62 7.19
C PRO A 114 -2.84 -0.90 6.39
N THR A 115 -2.47 -0.14 5.37
CA THR A 115 -3.44 0.65 4.59
C THR A 115 -4.43 -0.23 3.85
N LEU A 116 -4.04 -1.44 3.44
CA LEU A 116 -4.92 -2.42 2.80
C LEU A 116 -6.09 -2.82 3.71
N ALA A 117 -5.83 -3.01 5.00
CA ALA A 117 -6.86 -3.32 5.99
C ALA A 117 -7.67 -2.08 6.37
N LEU A 118 -7.00 -0.94 6.62
CA LEU A 118 -7.65 0.32 6.97
C LEU A 118 -8.56 0.84 5.86
N THR A 119 -8.18 0.70 4.60
CA THR A 119 -9.01 1.06 3.43
C THR A 119 -10.33 0.30 3.44
N ASN A 120 -10.30 -1.00 3.73
CA ASN A 120 -11.51 -1.81 3.87
C ASN A 120 -12.36 -1.33 5.06
N SER A 121 -11.74 -1.09 6.22
CA SER A 121 -12.44 -0.58 7.43
C SER A 121 -13.12 0.76 7.17
N VAL A 122 -12.41 1.70 6.53
CA VAL A 122 -12.96 3.00 6.14
C VAL A 122 -14.13 2.83 5.17
N ALA A 123 -14.01 1.94 4.18
CA ALA A 123 -15.08 1.68 3.22
C ALA A 123 -16.34 1.11 3.89
N TYR A 124 -16.19 0.12 4.78
CA TYR A 124 -17.31 -0.44 5.54
C TYR A 124 -17.98 0.62 6.42
N THR A 125 -17.20 1.39 7.16
CA THR A 125 -17.72 2.46 8.02
C THR A 125 -18.48 3.52 7.21
N ALA A 126 -17.94 3.93 6.05
CA ALA A 126 -18.57 4.91 5.19
C ALA A 126 -19.87 4.41 4.58
N LEU A 127 -19.95 3.16 4.14
CA LEU A 127 -21.16 2.54 3.63
C LEU A 127 -22.23 2.43 4.72
N THR A 128 -21.86 1.97 5.92
CA THR A 128 -22.78 1.88 7.06
C THR A 128 -23.35 3.25 7.45
N LYS A 129 -22.49 4.29 7.54
CA LYS A 129 -22.93 5.67 7.83
C LYS A 129 -23.85 6.23 6.72
N ALA A 130 -23.74 5.72 5.51
CA ALA A 130 -24.59 6.11 4.39
C ALA A 130 -25.91 5.30 4.31
N ASN A 131 -26.18 4.42 5.28
CA ASN A 131 -27.32 3.47 5.30
C ASN A 131 -27.35 2.57 4.05
N MET A 132 -26.19 2.15 3.58
CA MET A 132 -26.02 1.26 2.42
C MET A 132 -25.77 -0.18 2.87
N ASP A 133 -26.15 -1.14 2.05
CA ASP A 133 -25.95 -2.56 2.30
C ASP A 133 -24.48 -2.93 2.00
N THR A 134 -23.69 -3.11 3.07
CA THR A 134 -22.26 -3.43 2.94
C THR A 134 -22.02 -4.77 2.22
N VAL A 135 -22.94 -5.73 2.33
CA VAL A 135 -22.81 -7.04 1.67
C VAL A 135 -22.97 -6.92 0.16
N LYS A 136 -23.86 -6.03 -0.30
CA LYS A 136 -24.12 -5.80 -1.73
C LYS A 136 -23.21 -4.75 -2.33
N ASP A 137 -22.89 -3.69 -1.58
CA ASP A 137 -22.26 -2.49 -2.11
C ASP A 137 -20.73 -2.52 -2.02
N PHE A 138 -20.15 -3.26 -1.07
CA PHE A 138 -18.70 -3.34 -0.92
C PHE A 138 -18.01 -4.22 -1.98
N PRO A 139 -18.52 -5.42 -2.35
CA PRO A 139 -17.82 -6.28 -3.29
C PRO A 139 -17.50 -5.62 -4.64
N PRO A 140 -18.42 -4.88 -5.29
CA PRO A 140 -18.09 -4.17 -6.54
C PRO A 140 -16.97 -3.13 -6.38
N ILE A 141 -16.95 -2.42 -5.23
CA ILE A 141 -15.90 -1.46 -4.89
C ILE A 141 -14.55 -2.16 -4.79
N ARG A 142 -14.51 -3.30 -4.09
CA ARG A 142 -13.29 -4.07 -3.86
C ARG A 142 -12.73 -4.71 -5.14
N VAL A 143 -13.60 -5.17 -6.03
CA VAL A 143 -13.20 -5.74 -7.34
C VAL A 143 -12.42 -4.73 -8.17
N LEU A 144 -12.81 -3.45 -8.17
CA LEU A 144 -12.09 -2.40 -8.89
C LEU A 144 -10.70 -2.11 -8.31
N GLY A 145 -10.46 -2.42 -7.03
CA GLY A 145 -9.11 -2.47 -6.48
C GLY A 145 -8.25 -3.52 -7.19
N THR A 146 -8.77 -4.72 -7.38
CA THR A 146 -8.04 -5.78 -8.13
C THR A 146 -7.75 -5.34 -9.57
N VAL A 147 -8.68 -4.65 -10.23
CA VAL A 147 -8.43 -4.06 -11.56
C VAL A 147 -7.28 -3.05 -11.52
N GLY A 148 -7.25 -2.18 -10.51
CA GLY A 148 -6.15 -1.23 -10.31
C GLY A 148 -4.78 -1.92 -10.21
N PHE A 149 -4.70 -2.97 -9.40
CA PHE A 149 -3.49 -3.78 -9.24
C PHE A 149 -3.04 -4.38 -10.59
N ILE A 150 -3.95 -5.03 -11.31
CA ILE A 150 -3.64 -5.67 -12.61
C ILE A 150 -3.15 -4.65 -13.62
N VAL A 151 -3.86 -3.52 -13.76
CA VAL A 151 -3.51 -2.47 -14.74
C VAL A 151 -2.09 -1.95 -14.51
N THR A 152 -1.71 -1.71 -13.26
CA THR A 152 -0.37 -1.17 -12.94
C THR A 152 0.75 -2.20 -12.99
N MET A 153 0.44 -3.48 -12.88
CA MET A 153 1.43 -4.55 -13.12
C MET A 153 1.81 -4.70 -14.59
N TRP A 154 0.99 -4.19 -15.51
CA TRP A 154 1.22 -4.32 -16.96
C TRP A 154 1.97 -3.14 -17.56
N VAL A 155 2.16 -2.08 -16.79
CA VAL A 155 2.90 -0.86 -17.17
C VAL A 155 4.31 -0.90 -16.60
#